data_362ba9724f72d2af9447e15d4a3be40d
#
_entry.id   362ba9724f72d2af9447e15d4a3be40d
#
_cell.length_a   1.000
_cell.length_b   1.000
_cell.length_c   1.000
_cell.angle_alpha   90.00
_cell.angle_beta   90.00
_cell.angle_gamma   90.00
#
_symmetry.space_group_name_H-M   'P 1'
#
loop_
_entity.id
_entity.type
_entity.pdbx_description
1 polymer ?
#
loop_
_entity_poly.entity_id
_entity_poly.type
_entity_poly.pdbx_seq_one_letter_code
_entity_poly.pdbx_strand_id
1 'polypeptide(L)'
;MKNSYLFISSILLYSLCLPLITQAQTVQILQQSKPCVIRGLSVLNDKTAWLSGSNGYVAITNNGGKTWEWQQIKGYEKSEFRDIEAFSDREATTMSSGTPAIILKTIDGGKTWQEKYRKVDSAYFFDAMDFVDKQHGYILGDPINNKFLLLETKDSGETWANANNQPNALPGEAAFAASGTCLRSNNGYLYIVSGGKTSRIVTLQPDNNVWEYNSLPIINGKASQGAFSIAIGKNEKIIVGGDYQDDKKTDSVAAFQTDAQTTVFNNPHRGPAGYQSSVEYIKNNTYLSTGTSGTNITVDGGKTWSKIDATSFNVCAKAKHGKLILLAGNNGKIAFLKM
;
A
#
# COMPACT_ATOMS: atom_id res chain seq x y z
N MET A 1 55.58 58.37 32.31
CA MET A 1 55.47 57.32 31.26
C MET A 1 54.91 56.09 31.93
N LYS A 2 53.60 55.81 31.68
CA LYS A 2 52.94 54.60 32.19
C LYS A 2 52.56 53.74 30.96
N ASN A 3 53.19 52.57 30.79
CA ASN A 3 52.89 51.64 29.76
C ASN A 3 51.71 50.74 30.22
N SER A 4 50.61 50.80 29.49
CA SER A 4 49.45 49.91 29.71
C SER A 4 49.56 48.75 28.66
N TYR A 5 49.73 47.54 29.17
CA TYR A 5 49.67 46.31 28.35
C TYR A 5 48.22 45.86 28.21
N LEU A 6 47.72 45.87 26.98
CA LEU A 6 46.42 45.24 26.65
C LEU A 6 46.59 43.74 26.49
N PHE A 7 45.98 42.95 27.36
CA PHE A 7 45.87 41.48 27.17
C PHE A 7 44.62 41.20 26.29
N ILE A 8 44.87 40.73 25.09
CA ILE A 8 43.83 40.18 24.19
C ILE A 8 43.68 38.72 24.52
N SER A 9 42.59 38.33 25.20
CA SER A 9 42.21 36.93 25.49
C SER A 9 41.48 36.38 24.28
N SER A 10 42.14 35.49 23.52
CA SER A 10 41.51 34.73 22.41
C SER A 10 40.71 33.57 22.95
N ILE A 11 39.38 33.69 22.95
CA ILE A 11 38.49 32.58 23.25
C ILE A 11 38.37 31.68 22.03
N LEU A 12 39.04 30.52 22.05
CA LEU A 12 38.85 29.46 21.04
C LEU A 12 37.51 28.76 21.28
N LEU A 13 36.54 29.05 20.41
CA LEU A 13 35.28 28.33 20.39
C LEU A 13 35.50 26.95 19.74
N TYR A 14 35.63 25.91 20.55
CA TYR A 14 35.57 24.54 20.08
C TYR A 14 34.13 24.16 19.73
N SER A 15 33.79 24.19 18.45
CA SER A 15 32.55 23.63 17.95
C SER A 15 32.60 22.08 18.10
N LEU A 16 31.92 21.56 19.12
CA LEU A 16 31.71 20.12 19.29
C LEU A 16 30.74 19.67 18.18
N CYS A 17 31.26 19.21 17.04
CA CYS A 17 30.50 18.41 16.09
C CYS A 17 30.22 17.05 16.71
N LEU A 18 29.11 16.95 17.44
CA LEU A 18 28.59 15.61 17.80
C LEU A 18 28.15 14.90 16.52
N PRO A 19 28.68 13.69 16.24
CA PRO A 19 28.20 12.91 15.12
C PRO A 19 26.71 12.61 15.36
N LEU A 20 25.85 13.13 14.50
CA LEU A 20 24.48 12.66 14.41
C LEU A 20 24.54 11.18 14.03
N ILE A 21 24.36 10.29 15.02
CA ILE A 21 24.19 8.86 14.78
C ILE A 21 22.84 8.72 14.07
N THR A 22 22.87 8.78 12.75
CA THR A 22 21.71 8.41 11.94
C THR A 22 21.55 6.90 12.10
N GLN A 23 20.54 6.48 12.84
CA GLN A 23 20.21 5.07 12.95
C GLN A 23 19.83 4.59 11.55
N ALA A 24 20.62 3.69 10.97
CA ALA A 24 20.36 3.13 9.65
C ALA A 24 19.05 2.34 9.70
N GLN A 25 18.15 2.63 8.76
CA GLN A 25 16.94 1.84 8.60
C GLN A 25 17.31 0.43 8.16
N THR A 26 16.80 -0.58 8.83
CA THR A 26 17.09 -1.98 8.51
C THR A 26 15.83 -2.80 8.37
N VAL A 27 15.77 -3.61 7.32
CA VAL A 27 14.72 -4.60 7.11
C VAL A 27 15.17 -5.92 7.73
N GLN A 28 14.43 -6.42 8.71
CA GLN A 28 14.73 -7.68 9.38
C GLN A 28 13.67 -8.72 9.03
N ILE A 29 14.11 -9.85 8.45
CA ILE A 29 13.22 -10.99 8.17
C ILE A 29 12.80 -11.63 9.49
N LEU A 30 11.50 -11.77 9.69
CA LEU A 30 10.90 -12.43 10.85
C LEU A 30 10.52 -13.88 10.55
N GLN A 31 10.01 -14.13 9.35
CA GLN A 31 9.53 -15.43 8.90
C GLN A 31 9.65 -15.61 7.40
N GLN A 32 9.75 -16.85 6.95
CA GLN A 32 9.69 -17.27 5.54
C GLN A 32 9.37 -18.77 5.43
N SER A 33 9.31 -19.29 4.22
CA SER A 33 9.13 -20.71 3.91
C SER A 33 7.72 -21.26 4.14
N LYS A 34 6.70 -20.39 3.97
CA LYS A 34 5.31 -20.85 3.79
C LYS A 34 4.97 -20.88 2.30
N PRO A 35 4.23 -21.87 1.80
CA PRO A 35 3.88 -21.98 0.37
C PRO A 35 2.76 -20.99 0.00
N CYS A 36 3.00 -19.71 0.26
CA CYS A 36 2.04 -18.62 0.11
C CYS A 36 2.71 -17.39 -0.48
N VAL A 37 2.07 -16.76 -1.45
CA VAL A 37 2.40 -15.43 -1.95
C VAL A 37 1.51 -14.44 -1.22
N ILE A 38 2.08 -13.69 -0.26
CA ILE A 38 1.34 -12.70 0.53
C ILE A 38 1.20 -11.42 -0.29
N ARG A 39 -0.03 -10.88 -0.36
CA ARG A 39 -0.34 -9.60 -1.00
C ARG A 39 -1.22 -8.70 -0.14
N GLY A 40 -2.12 -9.27 0.67
CA GLY A 40 -2.90 -8.52 1.65
C GLY A 40 -2.17 -8.41 2.99
N LEU A 41 -2.15 -7.22 3.57
CA LEU A 41 -1.52 -6.95 4.86
C LEU A 41 -2.23 -5.77 5.56
N SER A 42 -2.87 -6.03 6.69
CA SER A 42 -3.51 -5.02 7.53
C SER A 42 -2.88 -5.01 8.92
N VAL A 43 -2.22 -3.92 9.30
CA VAL A 43 -1.53 -3.76 10.60
C VAL A 43 -2.35 -2.82 11.47
N LEU A 44 -3.01 -3.37 12.50
CA LEU A 44 -3.89 -2.59 13.38
C LEU A 44 -3.13 -1.71 14.36
N ASN A 45 -2.17 -2.32 15.05
CA ASN A 45 -1.37 -1.67 16.09
C ASN A 45 -0.01 -2.37 16.24
N ASP A 46 0.78 -2.01 17.26
CA ASP A 46 2.11 -2.56 17.48
C ASP A 46 2.12 -4.05 17.87
N LYS A 47 0.95 -4.69 18.05
CA LYS A 47 0.83 -6.11 18.41
C LYS A 47 0.08 -6.91 17.37
N THR A 48 -1.02 -6.37 16.84
CA THR A 48 -1.98 -7.13 16.01
C THR A 48 -1.86 -6.75 14.54
N ALA A 49 -1.66 -7.75 13.70
CA ALA A 49 -1.72 -7.64 12.25
C ALA A 49 -2.29 -8.91 11.63
N TRP A 50 -2.92 -8.75 10.46
CA TRP A 50 -3.44 -9.82 9.63
C TRP A 50 -2.77 -9.80 8.27
N LEU A 51 -2.66 -10.96 7.66
CA LEU A 51 -2.22 -11.10 6.28
C LEU A 51 -3.08 -12.11 5.52
N SER A 52 -3.09 -11.98 4.20
CA SER A 52 -3.73 -12.90 3.28
C SER A 52 -2.87 -13.15 2.05
N GLY A 53 -3.07 -14.29 1.39
CA GLY A 53 -2.29 -14.63 0.22
C GLY A 53 -2.83 -15.82 -0.56
N SER A 54 -1.99 -16.35 -1.42
CA SER A 54 -2.32 -17.45 -2.31
C SER A 54 -2.65 -18.74 -1.56
N ASN A 55 -3.28 -19.68 -2.29
CA ASN A 55 -3.64 -20.99 -1.76
C ASN A 55 -4.55 -20.93 -0.53
N GLY A 56 -5.43 -19.93 -0.43
CA GLY A 56 -6.37 -19.82 0.69
C GLY A 56 -5.74 -19.49 2.04
N TYR A 57 -4.46 -19.09 2.08
CA TYR A 57 -3.78 -18.78 3.33
C TYR A 57 -4.14 -17.40 3.87
N VAL A 58 -4.36 -17.37 5.18
CA VAL A 58 -4.43 -16.18 6.01
C VAL A 58 -3.62 -16.42 7.29
N ALA A 59 -3.16 -15.36 7.93
CA ALA A 59 -2.54 -15.48 9.25
C ALA A 59 -2.76 -14.23 10.10
N ILE A 60 -2.70 -14.40 11.41
CA ILE A 60 -2.77 -13.35 12.41
C ILE A 60 -1.55 -13.39 13.33
N THR A 61 -1.09 -12.23 13.72
CA THR A 61 -0.15 -12.05 14.84
C THR A 61 -0.77 -11.17 15.92
N ASN A 62 -0.48 -11.50 17.19
CA ASN A 62 -0.87 -10.71 18.36
C ASN A 62 0.35 -10.28 19.21
N ASN A 63 1.55 -10.37 18.63
CA ASN A 63 2.80 -10.03 19.31
C ASN A 63 3.79 -9.25 18.42
N GLY A 64 3.27 -8.45 17.47
CA GLY A 64 4.08 -7.59 16.62
C GLY A 64 4.85 -8.34 15.55
N GLY A 65 4.32 -9.45 15.04
CA GLY A 65 4.92 -10.25 13.98
C GLY A 65 5.97 -11.25 14.45
N LYS A 66 6.22 -11.39 15.77
CA LYS A 66 7.18 -12.37 16.30
C LYS A 66 6.75 -13.79 16.02
N THR A 67 5.46 -14.07 16.15
CA THR A 67 4.83 -15.34 15.75
C THR A 67 3.56 -15.09 14.97
N TRP A 68 3.18 -16.03 14.11
CA TRP A 68 2.00 -15.96 13.25
C TRP A 68 1.20 -17.25 13.37
N GLU A 69 -0.10 -17.12 13.63
CA GLU A 69 -1.06 -18.21 13.58
C GLU A 69 -1.58 -18.34 12.16
N TRP A 70 -1.04 -19.30 11.42
CA TRP A 70 -1.37 -19.58 10.05
C TRP A 70 -2.54 -20.54 9.92
N GLN A 71 -3.42 -20.24 8.97
CA GLN A 71 -4.48 -21.14 8.57
C GLN A 71 -4.69 -21.10 7.07
N GLN A 72 -5.16 -22.19 6.53
CA GLN A 72 -5.69 -22.29 5.18
C GLN A 72 -7.20 -22.40 5.29
N ILE A 73 -7.95 -21.48 4.70
CA ILE A 73 -9.41 -21.42 4.87
C ILE A 73 -10.02 -22.62 4.16
N LYS A 74 -10.70 -23.49 4.92
CA LYS A 74 -11.32 -24.72 4.41
C LYS A 74 -12.37 -24.43 3.34
N GLY A 75 -12.22 -25.08 2.18
CA GLY A 75 -13.08 -24.89 1.01
C GLY A 75 -12.60 -23.77 0.07
N TYR A 76 -11.51 -23.08 0.43
CA TYR A 76 -10.94 -21.98 -0.34
C TYR A 76 -9.44 -22.17 -0.62
N GLU A 77 -8.94 -23.40 -0.58
CA GLU A 77 -7.52 -23.75 -0.66
C GLU A 77 -6.87 -23.38 -2.02
N LYS A 78 -7.69 -23.03 -3.01
CA LYS A 78 -7.24 -22.56 -4.33
C LYS A 78 -7.44 -21.08 -4.55
N SER A 79 -7.97 -20.37 -3.54
CA SER A 79 -8.26 -18.93 -3.66
C SER A 79 -7.00 -18.10 -3.53
N GLU A 80 -6.93 -17.05 -4.33
CA GLU A 80 -5.89 -16.04 -4.30
C GLU A 80 -6.40 -14.85 -3.47
N PHE A 81 -6.23 -14.89 -2.15
CA PHE A 81 -6.61 -13.76 -1.28
C PHE A 81 -5.59 -12.65 -1.38
N ARG A 82 -5.95 -11.59 -2.11
CA ARG A 82 -5.02 -10.53 -2.46
C ARG A 82 -5.15 -9.28 -1.63
N ASP A 83 -6.18 -9.20 -0.80
CA ASP A 83 -6.32 -8.14 0.17
C ASP A 83 -7.04 -8.61 1.43
N ILE A 84 -6.78 -7.94 2.55
CA ILE A 84 -7.40 -8.18 3.84
C ILE A 84 -7.50 -6.88 4.62
N GLU A 85 -8.69 -6.59 5.16
CA GLU A 85 -8.91 -5.49 6.07
C GLU A 85 -9.26 -6.03 7.46
N ALA A 86 -8.50 -5.61 8.46
CA ALA A 86 -8.67 -6.03 9.84
C ALA A 86 -9.28 -4.90 10.69
N PHE A 87 -10.27 -5.24 11.51
CA PHE A 87 -10.96 -4.32 12.41
C PHE A 87 -10.61 -4.59 13.88
N SER A 88 -10.17 -5.81 14.19
CA SER A 88 -9.68 -6.23 15.50
C SER A 88 -8.82 -7.51 15.38
N ASP A 89 -8.40 -8.06 16.51
CA ASP A 89 -7.82 -9.40 16.61
C ASP A 89 -8.82 -10.53 16.31
N ARG A 90 -10.12 -10.20 16.21
CA ARG A 90 -11.20 -11.17 15.96
C ARG A 90 -11.92 -10.95 14.64
N GLU A 91 -11.94 -9.72 14.13
CA GLU A 91 -12.75 -9.31 12.98
C GLU A 91 -11.87 -8.88 11.81
N ALA A 92 -12.04 -9.54 10.67
CA ALA A 92 -11.37 -9.21 9.42
C ALA A 92 -12.24 -9.61 8.21
N THR A 93 -12.05 -8.90 7.12
CA THR A 93 -12.62 -9.21 5.80
C THR A 93 -11.49 -9.42 4.81
N THR A 94 -11.56 -10.46 3.98
CA THR A 94 -10.61 -10.73 2.90
C THR A 94 -11.35 -10.93 1.58
N MET A 95 -10.69 -10.60 0.47
CA MET A 95 -11.23 -10.77 -0.87
C MET A 95 -10.28 -11.59 -1.75
N SER A 96 -10.82 -12.35 -2.69
CA SER A 96 -10.04 -13.10 -3.67
C SER A 96 -10.06 -12.42 -5.04
N SER A 97 -8.93 -12.47 -5.74
CA SER A 97 -8.83 -12.20 -7.16
C SER A 97 -9.04 -13.51 -7.96
N GLY A 98 -9.63 -13.39 -9.14
CA GLY A 98 -9.91 -14.53 -10.02
C GLY A 98 -11.35 -15.04 -9.91
N THR A 99 -11.60 -16.20 -10.53
CA THR A 99 -12.95 -16.77 -10.61
C THR A 99 -13.06 -18.04 -9.76
N PRO A 100 -14.02 -18.09 -8.82
CA PRO A 100 -15.00 -17.06 -8.47
C PRO A 100 -14.37 -15.90 -7.70
N ALA A 101 -14.90 -14.69 -7.90
CA ALA A 101 -14.63 -13.54 -7.05
C ALA A 101 -15.36 -13.73 -5.73
N ILE A 102 -14.64 -13.67 -4.60
CA ILE A 102 -15.16 -14.06 -3.28
C ILE A 102 -14.79 -13.00 -2.25
N ILE A 103 -15.70 -12.74 -1.32
CA ILE A 103 -15.46 -11.97 -0.10
C ILE A 103 -15.79 -12.84 1.09
N LEU A 104 -14.86 -12.99 2.02
CA LEU A 104 -15.05 -13.72 3.27
C LEU A 104 -14.86 -12.78 4.45
N LYS A 105 -15.64 -13.02 5.51
CA LYS A 105 -15.54 -12.30 6.78
C LYS A 105 -15.43 -13.26 7.95
N THR A 106 -14.58 -12.93 8.91
CA THR A 106 -14.48 -13.59 10.22
C THR A 106 -14.79 -12.60 11.35
N ILE A 107 -15.37 -13.13 12.45
CA ILE A 107 -15.62 -12.39 13.70
C ILE A 107 -15.09 -13.13 14.94
N ASP A 108 -14.33 -14.21 14.73
CA ASP A 108 -13.87 -15.12 15.79
C ASP A 108 -12.35 -15.36 15.78
N GLY A 109 -11.59 -14.46 15.15
CA GLY A 109 -10.13 -14.56 15.04
C GLY A 109 -9.68 -15.50 13.93
N GLY A 110 -10.51 -15.65 12.89
CA GLY A 110 -10.22 -16.48 11.74
C GLY A 110 -10.55 -17.96 11.94
N LYS A 111 -11.10 -18.37 13.09
CA LYS A 111 -11.49 -19.77 13.33
C LYS A 111 -12.55 -20.23 12.34
N THR A 112 -13.48 -19.34 12.02
CA THR A 112 -14.47 -19.56 10.98
C THR A 112 -14.54 -18.35 10.04
N TRP A 113 -14.86 -18.63 8.78
CA TRP A 113 -15.04 -17.63 7.74
C TRP A 113 -16.39 -17.79 7.08
N GLN A 114 -17.13 -16.68 6.95
CA GLN A 114 -18.43 -16.64 6.30
C GLN A 114 -18.29 -15.98 4.93
N GLU A 115 -18.85 -16.60 3.90
CA GLU A 115 -18.93 -16.02 2.58
C GLU A 115 -19.99 -14.93 2.56
N LYS A 116 -19.55 -13.70 2.23
CA LYS A 116 -20.40 -12.51 2.15
C LYS A 116 -20.71 -12.11 0.71
N TYR A 117 -19.91 -12.60 -0.23
CA TYR A 117 -20.12 -12.36 -1.65
C TYR A 117 -19.49 -13.48 -2.46
N ARG A 118 -20.16 -13.88 -3.55
CA ARG A 118 -19.63 -14.79 -4.57
C ARG A 118 -20.13 -14.40 -5.94
N LYS A 119 -19.22 -14.32 -6.91
CA LYS A 119 -19.57 -14.14 -8.32
C LYS A 119 -18.76 -15.12 -9.18
N VAL A 120 -19.48 -16.00 -9.88
CA VAL A 120 -18.88 -16.96 -10.83
C VAL A 120 -18.97 -16.33 -12.23
N ASP A 121 -18.08 -15.38 -12.48
CA ASP A 121 -18.01 -14.65 -13.73
C ASP A 121 -16.56 -14.19 -13.91
N SER A 122 -15.92 -14.56 -15.02
CA SER A 122 -14.51 -14.23 -15.28
C SER A 122 -14.23 -12.75 -15.48
N ALA A 123 -15.28 -11.94 -15.72
CA ALA A 123 -15.15 -10.49 -15.78
C ALA A 123 -14.96 -9.85 -14.39
N TYR A 124 -15.31 -10.58 -13.33
CA TYR A 124 -15.15 -10.07 -11.96
C TYR A 124 -13.78 -10.45 -11.41
N PHE A 125 -12.86 -9.50 -11.47
CA PHE A 125 -11.53 -9.63 -10.90
C PHE A 125 -11.29 -8.51 -9.89
N PHE A 126 -11.13 -8.84 -8.60
CA PHE A 126 -10.95 -7.86 -7.54
C PHE A 126 -9.48 -7.50 -7.37
N ASP A 127 -9.19 -6.21 -7.24
CA ASP A 127 -7.83 -5.67 -7.17
C ASP A 127 -7.45 -5.15 -5.78
N ALA A 128 -8.35 -4.45 -5.12
CA ALA A 128 -8.12 -3.83 -3.83
C ALA A 128 -9.40 -3.67 -3.03
N MET A 129 -9.24 -3.57 -1.70
CA MET A 129 -10.31 -3.26 -0.75
C MET A 129 -9.83 -2.18 0.21
N ASP A 130 -10.68 -1.20 0.49
CA ASP A 130 -10.42 -0.21 1.53
C ASP A 130 -11.72 0.23 2.22
N PHE A 131 -11.61 0.60 3.49
CA PHE A 131 -12.75 1.03 4.30
C PHE A 131 -12.57 2.49 4.72
N VAL A 132 -13.61 3.30 4.47
CA VAL A 132 -13.69 4.70 4.91
C VAL A 132 -13.79 4.76 6.44
N ASP A 133 -14.60 3.86 6.98
CA ASP A 133 -14.79 3.62 8.40
C ASP A 133 -15.17 2.14 8.62
N LYS A 134 -15.47 1.75 9.85
CA LYS A 134 -15.81 0.35 10.16
C LYS A 134 -17.03 -0.18 9.39
N GLN A 135 -17.99 0.69 9.03
CA GLN A 135 -19.26 0.29 8.39
C GLN A 135 -19.19 0.38 6.87
N HIS A 136 -18.47 1.38 6.36
CA HIS A 136 -18.48 1.76 4.96
C HIS A 136 -17.15 1.40 4.28
N GLY A 137 -17.20 0.56 3.27
CA GLY A 137 -16.04 0.11 2.52
C GLY A 137 -16.32 -0.14 1.05
N TYR A 138 -15.23 -0.26 0.28
CA TYR A 138 -15.24 -0.48 -1.16
C TYR A 138 -14.31 -1.61 -1.57
N ILE A 139 -14.69 -2.32 -2.62
CA ILE A 139 -13.81 -3.22 -3.37
C ILE A 139 -13.76 -2.75 -4.81
N LEU A 140 -12.54 -2.51 -5.28
CA LEU A 140 -12.22 -2.18 -6.66
C LEU A 140 -11.91 -3.46 -7.44
N GLY A 141 -12.33 -3.51 -8.69
CA GLY A 141 -11.92 -4.52 -9.64
C GLY A 141 -11.72 -3.96 -11.04
N ASP A 142 -11.24 -4.81 -11.92
CA ASP A 142 -10.99 -4.47 -13.32
C ASP A 142 -12.24 -3.92 -14.04
N PRO A 143 -12.04 -3.11 -15.09
CA PRO A 143 -13.15 -2.49 -15.80
C PRO A 143 -14.05 -3.51 -16.50
N ILE A 144 -15.37 -3.35 -16.29
CA ILE A 144 -16.44 -4.05 -17.01
C ILE A 144 -17.26 -2.99 -17.77
N ASN A 145 -17.43 -3.15 -19.08
CA ASN A 145 -18.18 -2.21 -19.91
C ASN A 145 -17.72 -0.75 -19.77
N ASN A 146 -16.43 -0.50 -19.81
CA ASN A 146 -15.78 0.81 -19.68
C ASN A 146 -16.05 1.53 -18.33
N LYS A 147 -16.35 0.78 -17.28
CA LYS A 147 -16.41 1.27 -15.90
C LYS A 147 -15.61 0.35 -14.99
N PHE A 148 -14.83 0.90 -14.08
CA PHE A 148 -14.22 0.09 -13.04
C PHE A 148 -15.31 -0.59 -12.20
N LEU A 149 -15.19 -1.88 -11.99
CA LEU A 149 -16.02 -2.58 -11.03
C LEU A 149 -15.77 -1.97 -9.65
N LEU A 150 -16.82 -1.50 -9.01
CA LEU A 150 -16.76 -0.97 -7.65
C LEU A 150 -17.92 -1.56 -6.86
N LEU A 151 -17.60 -2.40 -5.87
CA LEU A 151 -18.55 -2.87 -4.88
C LEU A 151 -18.51 -1.96 -3.66
N GLU A 152 -19.63 -1.81 -2.99
CA GLU A 152 -19.81 -1.01 -1.78
C GLU A 152 -20.49 -1.83 -0.69
N THR A 153 -20.03 -1.68 0.54
CA THR A 153 -20.71 -2.13 1.76
C THR A 153 -21.02 -0.93 2.65
N LYS A 154 -22.15 -0.98 3.36
CA LYS A 154 -22.57 0.03 4.36
C LYS A 154 -22.90 -0.60 5.71
N ASP A 155 -22.57 -1.88 5.88
CA ASP A 155 -22.92 -2.70 7.02
C ASP A 155 -21.72 -3.54 7.53
N SER A 156 -20.53 -2.96 7.48
CA SER A 156 -19.29 -3.58 7.94
C SER A 156 -18.90 -4.85 7.15
N GLY A 157 -19.26 -4.91 5.86
CA GLY A 157 -18.96 -6.05 5.00
C GLY A 157 -19.90 -7.25 5.16
N GLU A 158 -21.05 -7.07 5.79
CA GLU A 158 -22.09 -8.12 5.86
C GLU A 158 -22.75 -8.32 4.51
N THR A 159 -23.01 -7.23 3.78
CA THR A 159 -23.52 -7.29 2.41
C THR A 159 -22.69 -6.40 1.47
N TRP A 160 -22.60 -6.80 0.20
CA TRP A 160 -21.87 -6.10 -0.84
C TRP A 160 -22.73 -5.97 -2.10
N ALA A 161 -22.77 -4.77 -2.66
CA ALA A 161 -23.50 -4.49 -3.90
C ALA A 161 -22.67 -3.59 -4.83
N ASN A 162 -23.00 -3.57 -6.11
CA ASN A 162 -22.40 -2.61 -7.02
C ASN A 162 -22.67 -1.18 -6.52
N ALA A 163 -21.63 -0.36 -6.43
CA ALA A 163 -21.78 1.06 -6.13
C ALA A 163 -22.61 1.74 -7.23
N ASN A 164 -23.52 2.63 -6.83
CA ASN A 164 -24.37 3.35 -7.78
C ASN A 164 -23.57 4.26 -8.71
N ASN A 165 -22.46 4.80 -8.21
CA ASN A 165 -21.57 5.70 -8.93
C ASN A 165 -20.23 5.02 -9.18
N GLN A 166 -20.09 4.32 -10.31
CA GLN A 166 -18.85 3.66 -10.72
C GLN A 166 -18.03 4.59 -11.63
N PRO A 167 -16.69 4.68 -11.42
CA PRO A 167 -15.86 5.53 -12.27
C PRO A 167 -15.66 4.94 -13.67
N ASN A 168 -15.57 5.83 -14.66
CA ASN A 168 -15.33 5.45 -16.04
C ASN A 168 -13.87 5.00 -16.23
N ALA A 169 -13.68 3.93 -16.97
CA ALA A 169 -12.39 3.45 -17.42
C ALA A 169 -12.18 3.74 -18.91
N LEU A 170 -10.94 3.97 -19.30
CA LEU A 170 -10.52 4.10 -20.69
C LEU A 170 -10.24 2.72 -21.31
N PRO A 171 -10.30 2.57 -22.65
CA PRO A 171 -9.98 1.31 -23.30
C PRO A 171 -8.57 0.82 -23.00
N GLY A 172 -8.46 -0.37 -22.41
CA GLY A 172 -7.17 -0.98 -22.00
C GLY A 172 -6.58 -0.43 -20.71
N GLU A 173 -7.35 0.35 -19.95
CA GLU A 173 -7.02 0.71 -18.58
C GLU A 173 -7.40 -0.42 -17.62
N ALA A 174 -6.64 -0.61 -16.55
CA ALA A 174 -6.83 -1.66 -15.54
C ALA A 174 -6.41 -1.18 -14.15
N ALA A 175 -6.90 -1.85 -13.12
CA ALA A 175 -6.33 -1.78 -11.78
C ALA A 175 -5.37 -2.96 -11.56
N PHE A 176 -4.70 -3.02 -10.39
CA PHE A 176 -3.70 -4.06 -10.17
C PHE A 176 -3.81 -4.67 -8.77
N ALA A 177 -4.12 -5.95 -8.69
CA ALA A 177 -4.18 -6.75 -7.47
C ALA A 177 -2.78 -7.09 -6.91
N ALA A 178 -1.91 -6.09 -6.79
CA ALA A 178 -0.51 -6.29 -6.42
C ALA A 178 -0.28 -6.29 -4.90
N SER A 179 -1.00 -5.42 -4.17
CA SER A 179 -0.83 -5.23 -2.73
C SER A 179 -2.09 -4.71 -2.02
N GLY A 180 -3.25 -4.64 -2.71
CA GLY A 180 -4.48 -4.06 -2.19
C GLY A 180 -4.44 -2.53 -2.04
N THR A 181 -3.38 -1.86 -2.52
CA THR A 181 -3.13 -0.43 -2.24
C THR A 181 -3.33 0.49 -3.44
N CYS A 182 -3.91 -0.01 -4.52
CA CYS A 182 -4.35 0.82 -5.65
C CYS A 182 -5.68 1.54 -5.40
N LEU A 183 -6.37 1.19 -4.31
CA LEU A 183 -7.55 1.85 -3.77
C LEU A 183 -7.22 2.39 -2.37
N ARG A 184 -7.53 3.65 -2.08
CA ARG A 184 -7.41 4.25 -0.74
C ARG A 184 -8.53 5.23 -0.47
N SER A 185 -9.04 5.19 0.74
CA SER A 185 -9.94 6.20 1.29
C SER A 185 -9.20 7.12 2.26
N ASN A 186 -9.47 8.40 2.22
CA ASN A 186 -8.93 9.36 3.17
C ASN A 186 -9.83 10.59 3.27
N ASN A 187 -10.27 10.95 4.48
CA ASN A 187 -11.12 12.12 4.75
C ASN A 187 -12.36 12.19 3.84
N GLY A 188 -13.00 11.05 3.58
CA GLY A 188 -14.19 10.95 2.72
C GLY A 188 -13.90 10.88 1.22
N TYR A 189 -12.68 11.18 0.78
CA TYR A 189 -12.26 10.93 -0.61
C TYR A 189 -11.98 9.45 -0.84
N LEU A 190 -12.26 8.98 -2.05
CA LEU A 190 -11.82 7.67 -2.52
C LEU A 190 -10.86 7.87 -3.70
N TYR A 191 -9.68 7.29 -3.61
CA TYR A 191 -8.63 7.39 -4.61
C TYR A 191 -8.37 6.03 -5.24
N ILE A 192 -8.34 6.00 -6.57
CA ILE A 192 -7.98 4.83 -7.38
C ILE A 192 -6.78 5.22 -8.23
N VAL A 193 -5.78 4.36 -8.31
CA VAL A 193 -4.68 4.49 -9.28
C VAL A 193 -4.73 3.34 -10.26
N SER A 194 -4.50 3.65 -11.52
CA SER A 194 -4.67 2.72 -12.65
C SER A 194 -3.44 2.64 -13.54
N GLY A 195 -3.45 1.67 -14.43
CA GLY A 195 -2.43 1.47 -15.43
C GLY A 195 -2.95 0.75 -16.67
N GLY A 196 -2.08 0.05 -17.36
CA GLY A 196 -2.35 -0.51 -18.68
C GLY A 196 -1.98 0.49 -19.78
N LYS A 197 -2.88 0.73 -20.72
CA LYS A 197 -2.64 1.70 -21.80
C LYS A 197 -2.56 3.15 -21.31
N THR A 198 -3.12 3.44 -20.14
CA THR A 198 -3.15 4.79 -19.55
C THR A 198 -2.96 4.65 -18.05
N SER A 199 -2.19 5.57 -17.43
CA SER A 199 -2.02 5.64 -15.98
C SER A 199 -2.69 6.91 -15.46
N ARG A 200 -3.65 6.75 -14.53
CA ARG A 200 -4.42 7.85 -13.96
C ARG A 200 -4.56 7.72 -12.45
N ILE A 201 -4.82 8.84 -11.80
CA ILE A 201 -5.49 8.89 -10.50
C ILE A 201 -6.96 9.29 -10.75
N VAL A 202 -7.87 8.51 -10.19
CA VAL A 202 -9.30 8.71 -10.26
C VAL A 202 -9.81 8.96 -8.85
N THR A 203 -10.41 10.11 -8.61
CA THR A 203 -10.75 10.58 -7.26
C THR A 203 -12.24 10.82 -7.14
N LEU A 204 -12.92 10.16 -6.18
CA LEU A 204 -14.28 10.51 -5.80
C LEU A 204 -14.26 11.60 -4.75
N GLN A 205 -14.95 12.70 -5.02
CA GLN A 205 -15.10 13.81 -4.11
C GLN A 205 -16.26 13.57 -3.13
N PRO A 206 -16.08 13.80 -1.80
CA PRO A 206 -17.10 13.50 -0.82
C PRO A 206 -18.33 14.40 -0.94
N ASP A 207 -18.14 15.68 -1.29
CA ASP A 207 -19.18 16.70 -1.20
C ASP A 207 -20.23 16.62 -2.32
N ASN A 208 -19.81 16.21 -3.52
CA ASN A 208 -20.66 16.23 -4.72
C ASN A 208 -20.84 14.88 -5.40
N ASN A 209 -20.16 13.85 -4.88
CA ASN A 209 -20.18 12.49 -5.44
C ASN A 209 -19.77 12.43 -6.92
N VAL A 210 -18.79 13.27 -7.31
CA VAL A 210 -18.28 13.37 -8.69
C VAL A 210 -16.89 12.75 -8.78
N TRP A 211 -16.63 11.97 -9.84
CA TRP A 211 -15.33 11.41 -10.16
C TRP A 211 -14.50 12.40 -10.96
N GLU A 212 -13.29 12.68 -10.47
CA GLU A 212 -12.26 13.44 -11.19
C GLU A 212 -11.19 12.49 -11.73
N TYR A 213 -10.64 12.83 -12.90
CA TYR A 213 -9.70 11.99 -13.63
C TYR A 213 -8.46 12.80 -14.00
N ASN A 214 -7.30 12.43 -13.46
CA ASN A 214 -6.05 13.12 -13.75
C ASN A 214 -4.98 12.11 -14.22
N SER A 215 -4.29 12.46 -15.31
CA SER A 215 -3.18 11.65 -15.83
C SER A 215 -2.00 11.65 -14.87
N LEU A 216 -1.32 10.52 -14.77
CA LEU A 216 -0.13 10.36 -13.96
C LEU A 216 1.13 10.29 -14.85
N PRO A 217 2.25 10.92 -14.44
CA PRO A 217 3.51 10.80 -15.12
C PRO A 217 4.22 9.46 -14.78
N ILE A 218 3.46 8.38 -14.80
CA ILE A 218 3.96 7.00 -14.57
C ILE A 218 3.92 6.25 -15.89
N ILE A 219 4.92 5.41 -16.12
CA ILE A 219 5.02 4.61 -17.33
C ILE A 219 3.73 3.86 -17.60
N ASN A 220 3.27 3.88 -18.84
CA ASN A 220 2.06 3.21 -19.31
C ASN A 220 2.19 2.85 -20.79
N GLY A 221 1.17 2.23 -21.38
CA GLY A 221 1.13 1.81 -22.78
C GLY A 221 1.08 0.29 -22.95
N LYS A 222 1.46 -0.50 -21.94
CA LYS A 222 1.39 -1.96 -21.93
C LYS A 222 0.55 -2.44 -20.74
N ALA A 223 -0.05 -3.61 -20.85
CA ALA A 223 -0.84 -4.22 -19.77
C ALA A 223 -0.04 -4.45 -18.47
N SER A 224 1.30 -4.52 -18.55
CA SER A 224 2.20 -4.68 -17.39
C SER A 224 2.61 -3.38 -16.72
N GLN A 225 2.23 -2.23 -17.27
CA GLN A 225 2.70 -0.91 -16.86
C GLN A 225 1.63 -0.10 -16.16
N GLY A 226 2.02 0.78 -15.24
CA GLY A 226 1.12 1.75 -14.63
C GLY A 226 1.44 2.09 -13.19
N ALA A 227 0.46 2.72 -12.55
CA ALA A 227 0.44 2.97 -11.11
C ALA A 227 -0.17 1.77 -10.39
N PHE A 228 0.50 1.32 -9.33
CA PHE A 228 0.15 0.11 -8.58
C PHE A 228 -0.27 0.39 -7.15
N SER A 229 0.16 1.50 -6.59
CA SER A 229 -0.08 1.83 -5.18
C SER A 229 -0.05 3.32 -4.94
N ILE A 230 -0.93 3.77 -4.04
CA ILE A 230 -0.98 5.16 -3.57
C ILE A 230 -0.89 5.20 -2.05
N ALA A 231 -0.10 6.13 -1.52
CA ALA A 231 -0.09 6.49 -0.10
C ALA A 231 -0.39 7.97 0.07
N ILE A 232 -1.21 8.29 1.09
CA ILE A 232 -1.69 9.63 1.37
C ILE A 232 -1.10 10.05 2.72
N GLY A 233 -0.27 11.08 2.69
CA GLY A 233 0.27 11.73 3.88
C GLY A 233 -0.60 12.87 4.35
N LYS A 234 -0.01 13.75 5.15
CA LYS A 234 -0.72 14.90 5.68
C LYS A 234 -1.09 15.93 4.61
N ASN A 235 -0.14 16.22 3.71
CA ASN A 235 -0.33 17.17 2.61
C ASN A 235 0.10 16.58 1.26
N GLU A 236 0.74 15.42 1.26
CA GLU A 236 1.32 14.79 0.09
C GLU A 236 0.54 13.56 -0.35
N LYS A 237 0.58 13.27 -1.63
CA LYS A 237 0.20 11.98 -2.20
C LYS A 237 1.39 11.43 -2.96
N ILE A 238 1.73 10.18 -2.69
CA ILE A 238 2.80 9.46 -3.35
C ILE A 238 2.21 8.26 -4.06
N ILE A 239 2.57 8.10 -5.32
CA ILE A 239 2.13 6.99 -6.16
C ILE A 239 3.38 6.27 -6.66
N VAL A 240 3.36 4.96 -6.61
CA VAL A 240 4.43 4.12 -7.18
C VAL A 240 3.85 3.08 -8.13
N GLY A 241 4.70 2.59 -9.01
CA GLY A 241 4.33 1.59 -9.98
C GLY A 241 5.52 1.13 -10.82
N GLY A 242 5.37 1.07 -12.13
CA GLY A 242 6.40 0.67 -13.07
C GLY A 242 5.93 -0.36 -14.07
N ASP A 243 6.82 -1.25 -14.50
CA ASP A 243 6.56 -2.37 -15.39
C ASP A 243 6.96 -3.68 -14.69
N TYR A 244 6.01 -4.54 -14.32
CA TYR A 244 6.34 -5.80 -13.64
C TYR A 244 7.00 -6.85 -14.56
N GLN A 245 6.98 -6.64 -15.86
CA GLN A 245 7.69 -7.49 -16.84
C GLN A 245 9.12 -6.98 -17.11
N ASP A 246 9.39 -5.70 -16.85
CA ASP A 246 10.71 -5.07 -16.88
C ASP A 246 10.95 -4.33 -15.56
N ASP A 247 11.05 -5.11 -14.49
CA ASP A 247 11.02 -4.64 -13.11
C ASP A 247 12.25 -3.83 -12.70
N LYS A 248 13.31 -3.84 -13.50
CA LYS A 248 14.53 -3.03 -13.28
C LYS A 248 14.47 -1.65 -13.90
N LYS A 249 13.48 -1.37 -14.76
CA LYS A 249 13.29 -0.07 -15.34
C LYS A 249 12.95 0.96 -14.25
N THR A 250 13.71 2.06 -14.21
CA THR A 250 13.62 3.09 -13.15
C THR A 250 12.91 4.36 -13.60
N ASP A 251 12.68 4.51 -14.90
CA ASP A 251 12.06 5.72 -15.45
C ASP A 251 10.55 5.73 -15.21
N SER A 252 10.05 6.85 -14.68
CA SER A 252 8.60 7.07 -14.47
C SER A 252 7.92 5.98 -13.64
N VAL A 253 8.59 5.49 -12.58
CA VAL A 253 8.07 4.45 -11.67
C VAL A 253 7.48 5.01 -10.39
N ALA A 254 7.54 6.32 -10.19
CA ALA A 254 6.92 7.01 -9.07
C ALA A 254 6.45 8.41 -9.48
N ALA A 255 5.47 8.92 -8.76
CA ALA A 255 4.98 10.28 -8.88
C ALA A 255 4.62 10.83 -7.49
N PHE A 256 4.77 12.13 -7.30
CA PHE A 256 4.44 12.80 -6.05
C PHE A 256 3.68 14.10 -6.27
N GLN A 257 2.84 14.44 -5.30
CA GLN A 257 2.13 15.71 -5.17
C GLN A 257 2.37 16.22 -3.76
N THR A 258 2.87 17.44 -3.60
CA THR A 258 3.18 18.04 -2.28
C THR A 258 2.21 19.14 -1.87
N ASP A 259 1.27 19.49 -2.74
CA ASP A 259 0.24 20.48 -2.48
C ASP A 259 -1.13 19.85 -2.76
N ALA A 260 -1.94 19.69 -1.73
CA ALA A 260 -3.28 19.12 -1.82
C ALA A 260 -4.24 19.95 -2.71
N GLN A 261 -3.92 21.22 -2.97
CA GLN A 261 -4.73 22.11 -3.80
C GLN A 261 -4.46 21.96 -5.30
N THR A 262 -3.40 21.26 -5.68
CA THR A 262 -3.09 20.99 -7.11
C THR A 262 -3.52 19.60 -7.51
N THR A 263 -3.79 19.40 -8.79
CA THR A 263 -4.02 18.08 -9.39
C THR A 263 -2.76 17.55 -10.11
N VAL A 264 -1.65 18.32 -10.06
CA VAL A 264 -0.41 18.03 -10.78
C VAL A 264 0.47 17.10 -9.97
N PHE A 265 0.84 15.98 -10.57
CA PHE A 265 1.86 15.06 -10.07
C PHE A 265 3.17 15.25 -10.82
N ASN A 266 4.28 15.16 -10.11
CA ASN A 266 5.63 15.31 -10.65
C ASN A 266 6.41 14.00 -10.51
N ASN A 267 7.33 13.73 -11.45
CA ASN A 267 8.30 12.66 -11.28
C ASN A 267 9.37 13.06 -10.26
N PRO A 268 9.87 12.12 -9.43
CA PRO A 268 10.99 12.39 -8.53
C PRO A 268 12.28 12.74 -9.29
N HIS A 269 13.14 13.53 -8.67
CA HIS A 269 14.50 13.80 -9.19
C HIS A 269 15.35 12.53 -9.22
N ARG A 270 15.13 11.63 -8.26
CA ARG A 270 15.67 10.28 -8.20
C ARG A 270 14.59 9.35 -7.68
N GLY A 271 14.09 8.50 -8.56
CA GLY A 271 13.04 7.52 -8.26
C GLY A 271 13.51 6.31 -7.45
N PRO A 272 12.59 5.43 -7.06
CA PRO A 272 12.93 4.13 -6.49
C PRO A 272 13.62 3.21 -7.52
N ALA A 273 14.19 2.13 -7.04
CA ALA A 273 15.03 1.21 -7.84
C ALA A 273 14.20 0.27 -8.72
N GLY A 274 13.35 0.81 -9.61
CA GLY A 274 12.50 0.03 -10.52
C GLY A 274 11.08 -0.20 -9.99
N TYR A 275 10.41 -1.25 -10.50
CA TYR A 275 9.01 -1.55 -10.18
C TYR A 275 8.75 -1.66 -8.68
N GLN A 276 7.71 -0.95 -8.24
CA GLN A 276 7.21 -0.97 -6.86
C GLN A 276 5.72 -1.35 -6.84
N SER A 277 5.38 -2.35 -6.07
CA SER A 277 4.00 -2.85 -5.92
C SER A 277 3.24 -2.18 -4.78
N SER A 278 3.93 -1.59 -3.81
CA SER A 278 3.32 -0.99 -2.62
C SER A 278 4.09 0.23 -2.16
N VAL A 279 3.35 1.25 -1.69
CA VAL A 279 3.90 2.41 -0.98
C VAL A 279 3.06 2.67 0.27
N GLU A 280 3.73 3.07 1.36
CA GLU A 280 3.08 3.33 2.65
C GLU A 280 3.61 4.62 3.28
N TYR A 281 2.70 5.42 3.84
CA TYR A 281 3.03 6.62 4.62
C TYR A 281 3.53 6.24 6.01
N ILE A 282 4.70 6.71 6.41
CA ILE A 282 5.31 6.38 7.69
C ILE A 282 5.09 7.51 8.71
N LYS A 283 5.60 8.70 8.41
CA LYS A 283 5.47 9.90 9.24
C LYS A 283 6.00 11.13 8.50
N ASN A 284 5.47 12.29 8.78
CA ASN A 284 5.90 13.54 8.13
C ASN A 284 6.01 13.35 6.60
N ASN A 285 7.18 13.65 6.01
CA ASN A 285 7.44 13.48 4.58
C ASN A 285 8.12 12.13 4.27
N THR A 286 8.00 11.14 5.16
CA THR A 286 8.65 9.83 5.03
C THR A 286 7.67 8.79 4.51
N TYR A 287 8.06 8.12 3.42
CA TYR A 287 7.31 7.01 2.80
C TYR A 287 8.24 5.84 2.53
N LEU A 288 7.69 4.64 2.63
CA LEU A 288 8.33 3.39 2.30
C LEU A 288 7.70 2.82 1.04
N SER A 289 8.50 2.33 0.09
CA SER A 289 7.98 1.55 -1.02
C SER A 289 8.69 0.21 -1.14
N THR A 290 8.01 -0.78 -1.67
CA THR A 290 8.57 -2.11 -1.92
C THR A 290 8.03 -2.74 -3.19
N GLY A 291 8.82 -3.61 -3.80
CA GLY A 291 8.49 -4.35 -5.00
C GLY A 291 9.54 -5.42 -5.30
N THR A 292 9.53 -5.96 -6.51
CA THR A 292 10.53 -6.95 -6.94
C THR A 292 11.94 -6.38 -7.00
N SER A 293 12.10 -5.08 -7.23
CA SER A 293 13.40 -4.40 -7.24
C SER A 293 13.92 -3.99 -5.86
N GLY A 294 13.23 -4.38 -4.77
CA GLY A 294 13.63 -4.14 -3.39
C GLY A 294 12.83 -3.03 -2.70
N THR A 295 13.28 -2.67 -1.49
CA THR A 295 12.62 -1.69 -0.61
C THR A 295 13.34 -0.36 -0.65
N ASN A 296 12.59 0.71 -0.82
CA ASN A 296 13.09 2.08 -0.93
C ASN A 296 12.39 3.00 0.07
N ILE A 297 13.07 4.07 0.47
CA ILE A 297 12.54 5.09 1.37
C ILE A 297 12.74 6.47 0.79
N THR A 298 11.79 7.35 1.01
CA THR A 298 11.93 8.80 0.84
C THR A 298 11.68 9.51 2.17
N VAL A 299 12.37 10.60 2.42
CA VAL A 299 12.20 11.45 3.62
C VAL A 299 11.85 12.89 3.27
N ASP A 300 11.63 13.16 1.98
CA ASP A 300 11.39 14.49 1.41
C ASP A 300 10.09 14.57 0.59
N GLY A 301 9.11 13.71 0.91
CA GLY A 301 7.80 13.71 0.25
C GLY A 301 7.84 13.18 -1.18
N GLY A 302 8.68 12.19 -1.46
CA GLY A 302 8.76 11.52 -2.75
C GLY A 302 9.68 12.18 -3.78
N LYS A 303 10.35 13.28 -3.43
CA LYS A 303 11.25 14.01 -4.37
C LYS A 303 12.52 13.22 -4.67
N THR A 304 13.06 12.52 -3.65
CA THR A 304 14.20 11.62 -3.81
C THR A 304 13.99 10.32 -3.04
N TRP A 305 14.46 9.22 -3.63
CA TRP A 305 14.36 7.90 -3.04
C TRP A 305 15.73 7.26 -2.84
N SER A 306 15.87 6.49 -1.78
CA SER A 306 17.05 5.69 -1.48
C SER A 306 16.66 4.24 -1.26
N LYS A 307 17.34 3.32 -1.95
CA LYS A 307 17.17 1.88 -1.71
C LYS A 307 17.81 1.52 -0.38
N ILE A 308 17.04 0.90 0.51
CA ILE A 308 17.48 0.48 1.85
C ILE A 308 17.65 -1.02 1.98
N ASP A 309 17.01 -1.81 1.12
CA ASP A 309 17.12 -3.27 1.12
C ASP A 309 16.88 -3.83 -0.28
N ALA A 310 17.57 -4.92 -0.63
CA ALA A 310 17.45 -5.58 -1.93
C ALA A 310 16.38 -6.67 -1.95
N THR A 311 15.86 -7.07 -0.78
CA THR A 311 14.88 -8.15 -0.67
C THR A 311 13.55 -7.70 -1.29
N SER A 312 12.99 -8.57 -2.12
CA SER A 312 11.68 -8.37 -2.72
C SER A 312 10.56 -8.66 -1.74
N PHE A 313 9.61 -7.71 -1.64
CA PHE A 313 8.30 -7.88 -0.98
C PHE A 313 7.20 -7.41 -1.91
N ASN A 314 5.97 -7.84 -1.68
CA ASN A 314 4.80 -7.43 -2.46
C ASN A 314 4.04 -6.26 -1.82
N VAL A 315 4.03 -6.20 -0.49
CA VAL A 315 3.26 -5.23 0.29
C VAL A 315 4.05 -4.74 1.50
N CYS A 316 3.87 -3.49 1.84
CA CYS A 316 4.29 -2.90 3.12
C CYS A 316 3.11 -2.14 3.74
N ALA A 317 3.01 -2.20 5.07
CA ALA A 317 1.99 -1.49 5.82
C ALA A 317 2.51 -1.05 7.19
N LYS A 318 2.08 0.12 7.61
CA LYS A 318 2.32 0.67 8.96
C LYS A 318 1.09 0.49 9.83
N ALA A 319 1.30 0.28 11.11
CA ALA A 319 0.23 0.21 12.10
C ALA A 319 -0.67 1.44 12.05
N LYS A 320 -2.01 1.22 11.92
CA LYS A 320 -3.03 2.28 11.98
C LYS A 320 -2.95 3.05 13.29
N HIS A 321 -2.69 2.31 14.39
CA HIS A 321 -2.51 2.85 15.74
C HIS A 321 -1.19 2.35 16.33
N GLY A 322 -0.06 2.93 15.90
CA GLY A 322 1.24 2.50 16.39
C GLY A 322 2.41 2.87 15.48
N LYS A 323 3.53 2.18 15.68
CA LYS A 323 4.80 2.41 14.97
C LYS A 323 5.28 1.18 14.20
N LEU A 324 4.67 0.02 14.39
CA LEU A 324 5.05 -1.21 13.70
C LEU A 324 4.90 -1.05 12.19
N ILE A 325 5.94 -1.39 11.46
CA ILE A 325 5.95 -1.40 9.99
C ILE A 325 6.34 -2.79 9.56
N LEU A 326 5.44 -3.45 8.85
CA LEU A 326 5.65 -4.80 8.31
C LEU A 326 5.75 -4.77 6.79
N LEU A 327 6.51 -5.71 6.26
CA LEU A 327 6.60 -6.02 4.84
C LEU A 327 6.29 -7.51 4.66
N ALA A 328 5.61 -7.86 3.57
CA ALA A 328 5.29 -9.24 3.28
C ALA A 328 5.40 -9.55 1.78
N GLY A 329 5.65 -10.81 1.43
CA GLY A 329 5.91 -11.19 0.03
C GLY A 329 5.86 -12.69 -0.23
N ASN A 330 6.57 -13.10 -1.28
CA ASN A 330 6.59 -14.47 -1.77
C ASN A 330 7.19 -15.45 -0.73
N ASN A 331 6.78 -16.71 -0.79
CA ASN A 331 7.20 -17.79 0.10
C ASN A 331 6.87 -17.51 1.59
N GLY A 332 5.76 -16.84 1.85
CA GLY A 332 5.34 -16.49 3.20
C GLY A 332 6.34 -15.60 3.93
N LYS A 333 7.15 -14.86 3.19
CA LYS A 333 8.16 -13.96 3.75
C LYS A 333 7.50 -12.79 4.46
N ILE A 334 7.91 -12.57 5.70
CA ILE A 334 7.48 -11.44 6.52
C ILE A 334 8.71 -10.79 7.12
N ALA A 335 8.76 -9.47 7.11
CA ALA A 335 9.82 -8.67 7.71
C ALA A 335 9.25 -7.47 8.46
N PHE A 336 10.04 -6.89 9.35
CA PHE A 336 9.73 -5.59 9.91
C PHE A 336 10.82 -4.57 9.54
N LEU A 337 10.42 -3.30 9.43
CA LEU A 337 11.35 -2.19 9.28
C LEU A 337 11.65 -1.57 10.65
N LYS A 338 12.94 -1.57 11.02
CA LYS A 338 13.45 -0.82 12.15
C LYS A 338 13.85 0.58 11.68
N MET A 339 13.21 1.59 12.26
CA MET A 339 13.46 3.01 11.99
C MET A 339 14.41 3.62 13.00
#